data_9f2d0199d48d052b713886f009077b69
#
_entry.id   9f2d0199d48d052b713886f009077b69
#
_cell.length_a   1.000
_cell.length_b   1.000
_cell.length_c   1.000
_cell.angle_alpha   90.00
_cell.angle_beta   90.00
_cell.angle_gamma   90.00
#
_symmetry.space_group_name_H-M   'P 1'
#
loop_
_entity.id
_entity.type
_entity.pdbx_description
1 polymer ?
#
loop_
_entity_poly.entity_id
_entity_poly.type
_entity_poly.pdbx_seq_one_letter_code
_entity_poly.pdbx_strand_id
1 'polypeptide(L)'
;MSNIITKAHPVPDMHSTGLRVVGAWLFAIVLILFSTVFVHVPYTREIQMVLAIPVLLFFGAPFYAGAWKGTRSGRNNIDRLVALTTSVAFLFSVFNTFFPDYWLGIGLEPNVYYGVAAVIIAFSLTGDFMEERARRNVSAAICRLGGWQHNAARV
;
A
#
# COMPACT_ATOMS: atom_id res chain seq x y z
N MET A 1 -16.34 -30.74 20.85
CA MET A 1 -15.07 -30.01 21.10
C MET A 1 -14.12 -30.16 19.90
N SER A 2 -14.61 -29.94 18.65
CA SER A 2 -13.85 -30.27 17.43
C SER A 2 -14.09 -29.28 16.29
N ASN A 3 -14.31 -27.97 16.56
CA ASN A 3 -14.62 -26.99 15.53
C ASN A 3 -13.75 -25.72 15.56
N ILE A 4 -12.53 -25.78 16.10
CA ILE A 4 -11.65 -24.61 16.21
C ILE A 4 -10.49 -24.64 15.19
N ILE A 5 -10.28 -25.74 14.46
CA ILE A 5 -9.05 -25.95 13.68
C ILE A 5 -9.20 -25.63 12.18
N THR A 6 -10.35 -25.26 11.67
CA THR A 6 -10.52 -25.12 10.20
C THR A 6 -10.96 -23.73 9.77
N LYS A 7 -10.33 -22.68 10.28
CA LYS A 7 -10.31 -21.39 9.58
C LYS A 7 -8.88 -21.13 9.12
N ALA A 8 -8.41 -21.97 8.21
CA ALA A 8 -7.25 -21.68 7.41
C ALA A 8 -7.58 -20.39 6.60
N HIS A 9 -7.09 -19.27 7.08
CA HIS A 9 -6.99 -18.09 6.22
C HIS A 9 -6.25 -18.52 4.96
N PRO A 10 -6.79 -18.25 3.76
CA PRO A 10 -6.05 -18.51 2.54
C PRO A 10 -4.72 -17.75 2.65
N VAL A 11 -3.64 -18.51 2.68
CA VAL A 11 -2.28 -17.97 2.73
C VAL A 11 -2.06 -17.27 1.39
N PRO A 12 -2.00 -15.93 1.32
CA PRO A 12 -1.74 -15.27 0.06
C PRO A 12 -0.37 -15.72 -0.45
N ASP A 13 -0.32 -16.12 -1.71
CA ASP A 13 0.89 -16.57 -2.35
C ASP A 13 1.95 -15.47 -2.30
N MET A 14 3.10 -15.74 -1.66
CA MET A 14 4.19 -14.77 -1.54
C MET A 14 4.65 -14.21 -2.88
N HIS A 15 4.48 -14.99 -3.95
CA HIS A 15 4.80 -14.56 -5.32
C HIS A 15 3.90 -13.41 -5.78
N SER A 16 2.61 -13.49 -5.49
CA SER A 16 1.64 -12.43 -5.86
C SER A 16 1.83 -11.15 -5.05
N THR A 17 2.18 -11.27 -3.76
CA THR A 17 2.44 -10.10 -2.90
C THR A 17 3.75 -9.42 -3.28
N GLY A 18 4.82 -10.19 -3.54
CA GLY A 18 6.09 -9.63 -4.00
C GLY A 18 5.98 -8.90 -5.34
N LEU A 19 5.21 -9.46 -6.28
CA LEU A 19 4.96 -8.85 -7.58
C LEU A 19 4.20 -7.51 -7.45
N ARG A 20 3.26 -7.43 -6.53
CA ARG A 20 2.54 -6.18 -6.22
C ARG A 20 3.46 -5.11 -5.66
N VAL A 21 4.37 -5.47 -4.75
CA VAL A 21 5.35 -4.52 -4.19
C VAL A 21 6.25 -3.97 -5.30
N VAL A 22 6.81 -4.84 -6.14
CA VAL A 22 7.66 -4.41 -7.27
C VAL A 22 6.88 -3.53 -8.25
N GLY A 23 5.65 -3.92 -8.59
CA GLY A 23 4.78 -3.13 -9.46
C GLY A 23 4.47 -1.75 -8.88
N ALA A 24 4.14 -1.67 -7.58
CA ALA A 24 3.87 -0.38 -6.92
C ALA A 24 5.10 0.54 -6.94
N TRP A 25 6.29 0.00 -6.72
CA TRP A 25 7.54 0.77 -6.80
C TRP A 25 7.85 1.25 -8.22
N LEU A 26 7.64 0.43 -9.23
CA LEU A 26 7.83 0.84 -10.63
C LEU A 26 6.93 2.03 -10.98
N PHE A 27 5.64 1.95 -10.64
CA PHE A 27 4.72 3.05 -10.89
C PHE A 27 5.05 4.29 -10.06
N ALA A 28 5.45 4.13 -8.79
CA ALA A 28 5.85 5.25 -7.94
C ALA A 28 7.08 5.98 -8.51
N ILE A 29 8.09 5.23 -8.98
CA ILE A 29 9.29 5.80 -9.59
C ILE A 29 8.92 6.54 -10.89
N VAL A 30 8.08 5.97 -11.74
CA VAL A 30 7.62 6.62 -12.97
C VAL A 30 6.90 7.93 -12.64
N LEU A 31 5.99 7.93 -11.65
CA LEU A 31 5.27 9.14 -11.24
C LEU A 31 6.21 10.22 -10.68
N ILE A 32 7.23 9.83 -9.91
CA ILE A 32 8.22 10.78 -9.39
C ILE A 32 9.06 11.36 -10.54
N LEU A 33 9.50 10.52 -11.47
CA LEU A 33 10.25 10.98 -12.64
C LEU A 33 9.43 11.95 -13.47
N PHE A 34 8.15 11.67 -13.69
CA PHE A 34 7.26 12.61 -14.37
C PHE A 34 7.09 13.91 -13.58
N SER A 35 7.01 13.84 -12.25
CA SER A 35 6.88 15.04 -11.41
C SER A 35 8.12 15.91 -11.39
N THR A 36 9.33 15.33 -11.55
CA THR A 36 10.60 16.07 -11.46
C THR A 36 11.17 16.47 -12.81
N VAL A 37 11.12 15.57 -13.80
CA VAL A 37 11.78 15.76 -15.10
C VAL A 37 10.87 16.49 -16.09
N PHE A 38 9.58 16.19 -16.07
CA PHE A 38 8.61 16.71 -17.04
C PHE A 38 7.74 17.85 -16.51
N VAL A 39 8.19 18.57 -15.50
CA VAL A 39 7.46 19.72 -14.90
C VAL A 39 7.05 20.76 -15.95
N HIS A 40 7.86 20.97 -17.00
CA HIS A 40 7.64 22.00 -18.03
C HIS A 40 6.83 21.52 -19.23
N VAL A 41 6.43 20.24 -19.29
CA VAL A 41 5.66 19.71 -20.43
C VAL A 41 4.17 20.00 -20.21
N PRO A 42 3.45 20.58 -21.20
CA PRO A 42 2.00 20.71 -21.10
C PRO A 42 1.36 19.32 -20.93
N TYR A 43 0.27 19.25 -20.18
CA TYR A 43 -0.48 18.01 -19.85
C TYR A 43 0.22 17.02 -18.91
N THR A 44 1.36 17.35 -18.31
CA THR A 44 2.04 16.45 -17.34
C THR A 44 1.15 16.09 -16.15
N ARG A 45 0.31 17.04 -15.69
CA ARG A 45 -0.60 16.83 -14.55
C ARG A 45 -1.68 15.83 -14.88
N GLU A 46 -2.28 15.89 -16.06
CA GLU A 46 -3.30 14.98 -16.55
C GLU A 46 -2.73 13.56 -16.73
N ILE A 47 -1.53 13.45 -17.27
CA ILE A 47 -0.84 12.17 -17.43
C ILE A 47 -0.56 11.54 -16.05
N GLN A 48 -0.07 12.32 -15.10
CA GLN A 48 0.17 11.84 -13.73
C GLN A 48 -1.13 11.41 -13.06
N MET A 49 -2.23 12.14 -13.25
CA MET A 49 -3.54 11.76 -12.75
C MET A 49 -3.98 10.40 -13.29
N VAL A 50 -3.89 10.18 -14.61
CA VAL A 50 -4.25 8.92 -15.27
C VAL A 50 -3.37 7.76 -14.77
N LEU A 51 -2.06 8.00 -14.60
CA LEU A 51 -1.15 6.98 -14.06
C LEU A 51 -1.38 6.69 -12.57
N ALA A 52 -1.84 7.66 -11.79
CA ALA A 52 -2.09 7.49 -10.37
C ALA A 52 -3.34 6.66 -10.08
N ILE A 53 -4.36 6.72 -10.95
CA ILE A 53 -5.61 5.97 -10.79
C ILE A 53 -5.36 4.45 -10.63
N PRO A 54 -4.64 3.76 -11.53
CA PRO A 54 -4.35 2.34 -11.36
C PRO A 54 -3.54 2.04 -10.10
N VAL A 55 -2.64 2.94 -9.70
CA VAL A 55 -1.87 2.77 -8.45
C VAL A 55 -2.80 2.76 -7.25
N LEU A 56 -3.70 3.72 -7.13
CA LEU A 56 -4.65 3.78 -6.03
C LEU A 56 -5.62 2.59 -6.04
N LEU A 57 -6.18 2.24 -7.20
CA LEU A 57 -7.22 1.21 -7.31
C LEU A 57 -6.66 -0.21 -7.17
N PHE A 58 -5.53 -0.54 -7.80
CA PHE A 58 -4.96 -1.89 -7.77
C PHE A 58 -4.05 -2.13 -6.58
N PHE A 59 -3.12 -1.20 -6.34
CA PHE A 59 -2.14 -1.36 -5.27
C PHE A 59 -2.65 -0.82 -3.93
N GLY A 60 -3.51 0.20 -3.92
CA GLY A 60 -4.17 0.73 -2.74
C GLY A 60 -5.35 -0.10 -2.25
N ALA A 61 -5.95 -0.96 -3.10
CA ALA A 61 -7.14 -1.75 -2.76
C ALA A 61 -7.09 -2.47 -1.40
N PRO A 62 -6.01 -3.13 -0.97
CA PRO A 62 -5.96 -3.80 0.32
C PRO A 62 -6.14 -2.82 1.49
N PHE A 63 -5.58 -1.61 1.41
CA PHE A 63 -5.69 -0.59 2.45
C PHE A 63 -7.10 0.00 2.52
N TYR A 64 -7.72 0.27 1.36
CA TYR A 64 -9.11 0.72 1.30
C TYR A 64 -10.08 -0.33 1.82
N ALA A 65 -9.87 -1.60 1.46
CA ALA A 65 -10.67 -2.71 1.96
C ALA A 65 -10.47 -2.91 3.48
N GLY A 66 -9.25 -2.80 3.99
CA GLY A 66 -8.91 -2.85 5.40
C GLY A 66 -9.54 -1.70 6.19
N ALA A 67 -9.47 -0.48 5.66
CA ALA A 67 -10.08 0.71 6.25
C ALA A 67 -11.61 0.57 6.38
N TRP A 68 -12.27 -0.02 5.36
CA TRP A 68 -13.73 -0.18 5.34
C TRP A 68 -14.22 -1.29 6.28
N LYS A 69 -13.50 -2.38 6.42
CA LYS A 69 -13.92 -3.56 7.21
C LYS A 69 -13.98 -3.34 8.71
N GLY A 70 -13.57 -2.19 9.23
CA GLY A 70 -13.89 -1.70 10.57
C GLY A 70 -13.52 -2.58 11.76
N THR A 71 -12.65 -3.56 11.62
CA THR A 71 -12.33 -4.52 12.67
C THR A 71 -11.36 -3.92 13.69
N ARG A 72 -11.56 -4.24 14.94
CA ARG A 72 -10.92 -3.72 16.17
C ARG A 72 -9.43 -4.06 16.35
N SER A 73 -8.74 -4.50 15.31
CA SER A 73 -7.33 -4.86 15.33
C SER A 73 -6.44 -3.65 15.00
N GLY A 74 -5.32 -3.47 15.69
CA GLY A 74 -4.40 -2.34 15.51
C GLY A 74 -3.87 -2.18 14.07
N ARG A 75 -3.82 -3.24 13.29
CA ARG A 75 -3.47 -3.22 11.86
C ARG A 75 -4.45 -2.38 11.04
N ASN A 76 -5.74 -2.43 11.35
CA ASN A 76 -6.77 -1.64 10.66
C ASN A 76 -6.62 -0.13 10.85
N ASN A 77 -5.94 0.31 11.90
CA ASN A 77 -5.66 1.73 12.12
C ASN A 77 -4.62 2.24 11.12
N ILE A 78 -3.61 1.41 10.80
CA ILE A 78 -2.58 1.74 9.80
C ILE A 78 -3.21 1.78 8.40
N ASP A 79 -4.02 0.78 8.05
CA ASP A 79 -4.73 0.75 6.77
C ASP A 79 -5.63 1.98 6.56
N ARG A 80 -6.33 2.41 7.62
CA ARG A 80 -7.15 3.63 7.60
C ARG A 80 -6.31 4.89 7.41
N LEU A 81 -5.16 4.97 8.08
CA LEU A 81 -4.26 6.10 7.95
C LEU A 81 -3.72 6.20 6.51
N VAL A 82 -3.27 5.09 5.95
CA VAL A 82 -2.78 5.02 4.57
C VAL A 82 -3.88 5.37 3.58
N ALA A 83 -5.07 4.79 3.72
CA ALA A 83 -6.22 5.08 2.86
C ALA A 83 -6.63 6.56 2.94
N LEU A 84 -6.68 7.14 4.13
CA LEU A 84 -7.04 8.54 4.32
C LEU A 84 -6.00 9.48 3.71
N THR A 85 -4.71 9.29 4.03
CA THR A 85 -3.63 10.17 3.54
C THR A 85 -3.50 10.11 2.03
N THR A 86 -3.56 8.93 1.43
CA THR A 86 -3.48 8.78 -0.02
C THR A 86 -4.71 9.34 -0.73
N SER A 87 -5.92 9.20 -0.14
CA SER A 87 -7.13 9.80 -0.68
C SER A 87 -7.07 11.34 -0.64
N VAL A 88 -6.64 11.91 0.48
CA VAL A 88 -6.50 13.38 0.61
C VAL A 88 -5.47 13.90 -0.38
N ALA A 89 -4.29 13.27 -0.48
CA ALA A 89 -3.25 13.67 -1.42
C ALA A 89 -3.73 13.57 -2.87
N PHE A 90 -4.47 12.52 -3.22
CA PHE A 90 -5.04 12.35 -4.55
C PHE A 90 -6.11 13.40 -4.86
N LEU A 91 -7.09 13.60 -3.98
CA LEU A 91 -8.15 14.60 -4.17
C LEU A 91 -7.60 16.01 -4.26
N PHE A 92 -6.62 16.35 -3.43
CA PHE A 92 -5.94 17.64 -3.50
C PHE A 92 -5.24 17.82 -4.85
N SER A 93 -4.56 16.79 -5.34
CA SER A 93 -3.88 16.82 -6.65
C SER A 93 -4.87 16.93 -7.81
N VAL A 94 -6.01 16.25 -7.73
CA VAL A 94 -7.10 16.37 -8.71
C VAL A 94 -7.63 17.79 -8.73
N PHE A 95 -7.88 18.39 -7.56
CA PHE A 95 -8.31 19.78 -7.46
C PHE A 95 -7.31 20.73 -8.11
N ASN A 96 -6.02 20.56 -7.85
CA ASN A 96 -4.96 21.38 -8.45
C ASN A 96 -4.81 21.18 -9.97
N THR A 97 -5.18 20.00 -10.47
CA THR A 97 -5.15 19.71 -11.91
C THR A 97 -6.30 20.42 -12.65
N PHE A 98 -7.51 20.42 -12.05
CA PHE A 98 -8.68 21.02 -12.69
C PHE A 98 -8.82 22.53 -12.45
N PHE A 99 -8.30 23.07 -11.35
CA PHE A 99 -8.42 24.48 -10.97
C PHE A 99 -7.05 25.15 -10.75
N PRO A 100 -6.16 25.15 -11.74
CA PRO A 100 -4.83 25.77 -11.62
C PRO A 100 -4.92 27.28 -11.42
N ASP A 101 -5.89 27.94 -12.06
CA ASP A 101 -6.05 29.40 -12.04
C ASP A 101 -6.37 29.95 -10.65
N TYR A 102 -7.01 29.14 -9.80
CA TYR A 102 -7.28 29.52 -8.41
C TYR A 102 -5.98 29.77 -7.63
N TRP A 103 -4.98 28.90 -7.82
CA TRP A 103 -3.69 28.99 -7.13
C TRP A 103 -2.81 30.08 -7.72
N LEU A 104 -2.83 30.25 -9.03
CA LEU A 104 -2.11 31.34 -9.73
C LEU A 104 -2.66 32.71 -9.31
N GLY A 105 -3.96 32.83 -9.08
CA GLY A 105 -4.59 34.05 -8.60
C GLY A 105 -4.16 34.46 -7.17
N ILE A 106 -3.68 33.52 -6.36
CA ILE A 106 -3.16 33.76 -5.01
C ILE A 106 -1.63 33.87 -5.00
N GLY A 107 -0.97 33.71 -6.16
CA GLY A 107 0.48 33.77 -6.30
C GLY A 107 1.21 32.47 -5.90
N LEU A 108 0.49 31.34 -5.84
CA LEU A 108 1.04 30.02 -5.55
C LEU A 108 1.07 29.15 -6.81
N GLU A 109 2.13 28.34 -6.95
CA GLU A 109 2.20 27.35 -8.02
C GLU A 109 1.33 26.14 -7.67
N PRO A 110 0.46 25.67 -8.59
CA PRO A 110 -0.38 24.50 -8.38
C PRO A 110 0.47 23.22 -8.44
N ASN A 111 0.90 22.72 -7.29
CA ASN A 111 1.66 21.50 -7.15
C ASN A 111 0.75 20.26 -7.04
N VAL A 112 1.12 19.17 -7.69
CA VAL A 112 0.43 17.90 -7.64
C VAL A 112 1.23 16.87 -6.84
N TYR A 113 0.54 16.04 -6.04
CA TYR A 113 1.13 15.09 -5.11
C TYR A 113 0.80 13.63 -5.45
N TYR A 114 0.53 13.34 -6.74
CA TYR A 114 0.25 11.98 -7.20
C TYR A 114 1.40 11.01 -6.91
N GLY A 115 2.64 11.45 -7.13
CA GLY A 115 3.84 10.67 -6.82
C GLY A 115 3.97 10.36 -5.34
N VAL A 116 3.66 11.32 -4.46
CA VAL A 116 3.70 11.14 -3.00
C VAL A 116 2.68 10.07 -2.56
N ALA A 117 1.45 10.12 -3.07
CA ALA A 117 0.44 9.11 -2.78
C ALA A 117 0.89 7.71 -3.22
N ALA A 118 1.50 7.59 -4.41
CA ALA A 118 2.03 6.33 -4.91
C ALA A 118 3.17 5.77 -4.04
N VAL A 119 4.08 6.63 -3.57
CA VAL A 119 5.17 6.25 -2.67
C VAL A 119 4.64 5.75 -1.33
N ILE A 120 3.66 6.43 -0.75
CA ILE A 120 3.04 5.99 0.51
C ILE A 120 2.45 4.58 0.35
N ILE A 121 1.76 4.30 -0.75
CA ILE A 121 1.22 2.97 -1.04
C ILE A 121 2.34 1.94 -1.20
N ALA A 122 3.40 2.25 -1.96
CA ALA A 122 4.52 1.35 -2.18
C ALA A 122 5.25 1.00 -0.88
N PHE A 123 5.50 1.98 -0.02
CA PHE A 123 6.09 1.75 1.31
C PHE A 123 5.19 0.91 2.20
N SER A 124 3.90 1.20 2.22
CA SER A 124 2.94 0.44 3.04
C SER A 124 2.85 -1.02 2.60
N LEU A 125 2.81 -1.29 1.29
CA LEU A 125 2.87 -2.64 0.75
C LEU A 125 4.17 -3.37 1.10
N THR A 126 5.29 -2.64 1.09
CA THR A 126 6.59 -3.19 1.49
C THR A 126 6.57 -3.57 2.98
N GLY A 127 6.01 -2.71 3.82
CA GLY A 127 5.84 -2.98 5.25
C GLY A 127 5.01 -4.23 5.51
N ASP A 128 3.87 -4.36 4.84
CA ASP A 128 2.99 -5.54 4.93
C ASP A 128 3.70 -6.82 4.48
N PHE A 129 4.45 -6.75 3.37
CA PHE A 129 5.22 -7.88 2.88
C PHE A 129 6.29 -8.33 3.88
N MET A 130 7.01 -7.39 4.49
CA MET A 130 8.03 -7.68 5.49
C MET A 130 7.41 -8.26 6.77
N GLU A 131 6.28 -7.74 7.22
CA GLU A 131 5.54 -8.26 8.37
C GLU A 131 5.10 -9.71 8.14
N GLU A 132 4.53 -9.99 6.97
CA GLU A 132 4.09 -11.35 6.62
C GLU A 132 5.26 -12.32 6.57
N ARG A 133 6.39 -11.90 5.99
CA ARG A 133 7.62 -12.70 5.94
C ARG A 133 8.16 -12.99 7.34
N ALA A 134 8.17 -11.99 8.23
CA ALA A 134 8.61 -12.16 9.61
C ALA A 134 7.72 -13.14 10.38
N ARG A 135 6.40 -13.03 10.26
CA ARG A 135 5.42 -13.95 10.90
C ARG A 135 5.63 -15.39 10.47
N ARG A 136 5.88 -15.66 9.20
CA ARG A 136 6.14 -17.00 8.67
C ARG A 136 7.41 -17.61 9.24
N ASN A 137 8.47 -16.83 9.35
CA ASN A 137 9.74 -17.30 9.92
C ASN A 137 9.59 -17.69 11.40
N VAL A 138 8.85 -16.90 12.17
CA VAL A 138 8.57 -17.19 13.58
C VAL A 138 7.74 -18.48 13.72
N SER A 139 6.69 -18.65 12.92
CA SER A 139 5.86 -19.85 12.94
C SER A 139 6.65 -21.12 12.60
N ALA A 140 7.56 -21.04 11.61
CA ALA A 140 8.42 -22.16 11.26
C ALA A 140 9.41 -22.51 12.38
N ALA A 141 9.94 -21.53 13.11
CA ALA A 141 10.81 -21.76 14.26
C ALA A 141 10.07 -22.42 15.42
N ILE A 142 8.84 -21.98 15.72
CA ILE A 142 7.99 -22.57 16.77
C ILE A 142 7.65 -24.02 16.43
N CYS A 143 7.29 -24.34 15.20
CA CYS A 143 7.01 -25.70 14.77
C CYS A 143 8.24 -26.63 14.92
N ARG A 144 9.45 -26.12 14.65
CA ARG A 144 10.68 -26.89 14.88
C ARG A 144 10.93 -27.18 16.36
N LEU A 145 10.71 -26.22 17.23
CA LEU A 145 10.87 -26.38 18.67
C LEU A 145 9.80 -27.30 19.28
N GLY A 146 8.54 -27.21 18.85
CA GLY A 146 7.45 -28.06 19.28
C GLY A 146 7.64 -29.53 18.88
N GLY A 147 8.27 -29.82 17.75
CA GLY A 147 8.61 -31.18 17.34
C GLY A 147 9.65 -31.86 18.22
N TRP A 148 10.50 -31.12 18.91
CA TRP A 148 11.49 -31.65 19.85
C TRP A 148 10.88 -32.03 21.20
N GLN A 149 9.85 -31.34 21.65
CA GLN A 149 9.17 -31.69 22.93
C GLN A 149 8.35 -32.97 22.82
N HIS A 150 7.85 -33.34 21.65
CA HIS A 150 7.05 -34.57 21.51
C HIS A 150 7.90 -35.85 21.57
N ASN A 151 9.21 -35.76 21.29
CA ASN A 151 10.12 -36.90 21.39
C ASN A 151 10.71 -37.10 22.82
N ALA A 152 10.66 -36.09 23.69
CA ALA A 152 11.21 -36.19 25.05
C ALA A 152 10.24 -36.77 26.05
N ALA A 153 8.95 -36.91 25.71
CA ALA A 153 7.91 -37.47 26.63
C ALA A 153 7.64 -38.96 26.44
N ARG A 154 8.51 -39.68 25.74
CA ARG A 154 8.39 -41.11 25.51
C ARG A 154 9.60 -41.87 26.11
N VAL A 155 9.83 -41.70 27.40
CA VAL A 155 10.68 -42.60 28.23
C VAL A 155 9.88 -43.03 29.46
#